data_d1ce29c3446894c7ab9ce15cd64fe3e5
#
_entry.id   d1ce29c3446894c7ab9ce15cd64fe3e5
#
_cell.length_a   1.000
_cell.length_b   1.000
_cell.length_c   1.000
_cell.angle_alpha   90.00
_cell.angle_beta   90.00
_cell.angle_gamma   90.00
#
_symmetry.space_group_name_H-M   'P 1'
#
loop_
_entity.id
_entity.type
_entity.pdbx_description
1 polymer ?
#
loop_
_entity_poly.entity_id
_entity_poly.type
_entity_poly.pdbx_seq_one_letter_code
_entity_poly.pdbx_strand_id
1 'polypeptide(L)'
;STYLNKALDNDFIGNVIDVCPVGALTDRTARFSSRVWFTKPMNATCKCDKCSGKAVVWMKGDEIVRVTARKDQWGEVEEFICDTCRFDRKELSDWNIEGPRHIDRHSVISLNHYEKPKDELRVLDNPMAKEISEKDEK
;
A
#
# COMPACT_ATOMS: atom_id res chain seq x y z
N SER A 1 -10.00 -17.70 14.46
CA SER A 1 -11.23 -18.45 14.15
C SER A 1 -12.41 -17.49 14.07
N THR A 2 -13.36 -17.76 13.20
CA THR A 2 -14.59 -17.02 13.10
C THR A 2 -15.57 -17.42 14.19
N TYR A 3 -16.47 -16.52 14.60
CA TYR A 3 -17.51 -16.85 15.56
C TYR A 3 -18.36 -18.02 15.04
N LEU A 4 -18.60 -19.00 15.90
CA LEU A 4 -19.32 -20.25 15.59
C LEU A 4 -18.71 -21.09 14.45
N ASN A 5 -17.43 -20.91 14.11
CA ASN A 5 -16.74 -21.62 13.02
C ASN A 5 -17.46 -21.55 11.64
N LYS A 6 -18.27 -20.50 11.44
CA LYS A 6 -18.93 -20.25 10.16
C LYS A 6 -17.96 -19.53 9.24
N ALA A 7 -17.97 -19.90 7.95
CA ALA A 7 -17.30 -19.12 6.91
C ALA A 7 -17.96 -17.74 6.80
N LEU A 8 -17.15 -16.72 6.56
CA LEU A 8 -17.64 -15.42 6.18
C LEU A 8 -18.00 -15.48 4.70
N ASP A 9 -19.28 -15.34 4.40
CA ASP A 9 -19.80 -15.37 3.02
C ASP A 9 -20.33 -13.98 2.66
N ASN A 10 -19.50 -13.23 1.97
CA ASN A 10 -19.81 -11.88 1.49
C ASN A 10 -18.92 -11.55 0.31
N ASP A 11 -19.50 -11.02 -0.76
CA ASP A 11 -18.83 -10.64 -2.00
C ASP A 11 -17.72 -9.57 -1.84
N PHE A 12 -17.57 -8.98 -0.67
CA PHE A 12 -16.61 -7.91 -0.38
C PHE A 12 -15.62 -8.25 0.75
N ILE A 13 -15.59 -9.52 1.17
CA ILE A 13 -14.77 -9.93 2.33
C ILE A 13 -13.28 -9.72 2.11
N GLY A 14 -12.81 -9.79 0.88
CA GLY A 14 -11.41 -9.57 0.52
C GLY A 14 -10.87 -8.20 0.90
N ASN A 15 -11.73 -7.20 1.10
CA ASN A 15 -11.29 -5.85 1.51
C ASN A 15 -10.69 -5.82 2.92
N VAL A 16 -10.97 -6.80 3.75
CA VAL A 16 -10.33 -6.96 5.07
C VAL A 16 -8.80 -7.01 4.94
N ILE A 17 -8.29 -7.52 3.82
CA ILE A 17 -6.85 -7.55 3.53
C ILE A 17 -6.28 -6.13 3.40
N ASP A 18 -7.00 -5.23 2.76
CA ASP A 18 -6.53 -3.85 2.52
C ASP A 18 -6.69 -2.95 3.75
N VAL A 19 -7.70 -3.25 4.59
CA VAL A 19 -7.98 -2.51 5.82
C VAL A 19 -7.04 -2.96 6.95
N CYS A 20 -6.49 -4.18 6.90
CA CYS A 20 -5.61 -4.69 7.94
C CYS A 20 -4.28 -3.92 8.00
N PRO A 21 -4.02 -3.10 9.04
CA PRO A 21 -2.87 -2.20 9.06
C PRO A 21 -1.54 -2.93 9.30
N VAL A 22 -1.59 -4.10 9.92
CA VAL A 22 -0.40 -4.87 10.33
C VAL A 22 0.02 -5.95 9.33
N GLY A 23 -0.70 -6.07 8.19
CA GLY A 23 -0.37 -7.06 7.15
C GLY A 23 -0.53 -8.53 7.61
N ALA A 24 -1.29 -8.77 8.68
CA ALA A 24 -1.58 -10.13 9.15
C ALA A 24 -2.47 -10.90 8.16
N LEU A 25 -3.33 -10.19 7.45
CA LEU A 25 -4.16 -10.74 6.39
C LEU A 25 -3.49 -10.50 5.04
N THR A 26 -3.36 -11.53 4.24
CA THR A 26 -2.70 -11.47 2.94
C THR A 26 -3.51 -12.18 1.88
N ASP A 27 -3.41 -11.66 0.65
CA ASP A 27 -3.99 -12.30 -0.52
C ASP A 27 -3.23 -13.58 -0.85
N ARG A 28 -3.91 -14.71 -0.74
CA ARG A 28 -3.33 -16.04 -1.01
C ARG A 28 -2.95 -16.19 -2.49
N THR A 29 -3.66 -15.57 -3.40
CA THR A 29 -3.41 -15.69 -4.85
C THR A 29 -2.17 -14.94 -5.29
N ALA A 30 -1.87 -13.81 -4.63
CA ALA A 30 -0.69 -12.98 -4.90
C ALA A 30 0.51 -13.33 -4.03
N ARG A 31 0.29 -13.99 -2.88
CA ARG A 31 1.35 -14.37 -1.96
C ARG A 31 2.32 -15.35 -2.62
N PHE A 32 3.60 -15.02 -2.61
CA PHE A 32 4.68 -15.78 -3.24
C PHE A 32 4.73 -15.79 -4.77
N SER A 33 3.77 -15.17 -5.48
CA SER A 33 3.80 -15.08 -6.94
C SER A 33 4.85 -14.08 -7.42
N SER A 34 5.00 -12.96 -6.72
CA SER A 34 6.00 -11.94 -7.03
C SER A 34 6.38 -11.13 -5.80
N ARG A 35 7.57 -10.52 -5.83
CA ARG A 35 7.99 -9.54 -4.83
C ARG A 35 7.44 -8.17 -5.20
N VAL A 36 6.99 -7.40 -4.19
CA VAL A 36 6.33 -6.09 -4.39
C VAL A 36 7.17 -5.13 -5.22
N TRP A 37 8.49 -5.13 -5.03
CA TRP A 37 9.40 -4.24 -5.77
C TRP A 37 9.62 -4.58 -7.24
N PHE A 38 9.14 -5.75 -7.69
CA PHE A 38 9.10 -6.10 -9.11
C PHE A 38 7.76 -5.74 -9.77
N THR A 39 6.81 -5.22 -9.01
CA THR A 39 5.50 -4.85 -9.51
C THR A 39 5.34 -3.34 -9.55
N LYS A 40 4.59 -2.86 -10.55
CA LYS A 40 4.23 -1.45 -10.70
C LYS A 40 2.75 -1.27 -10.35
N PRO A 41 2.42 -0.44 -9.35
CA PRO A 41 1.03 -0.12 -9.04
C PRO A 41 0.47 0.85 -10.08
N MET A 42 -0.64 0.48 -10.69
CA MET A 42 -1.37 1.29 -11.66
C MET A 42 -2.78 1.51 -11.16
N ASN A 43 -3.26 2.74 -11.21
CA ASN A 43 -4.68 3.02 -10.99
C ASN A 43 -5.49 2.48 -12.16
N ALA A 44 -6.57 1.81 -11.85
CA ALA A 44 -7.43 1.23 -12.86
C ALA A 44 -8.88 1.20 -12.39
N THR A 45 -9.78 1.15 -13.34
CA THR A 45 -11.21 0.97 -13.12
C THR A 45 -11.68 -0.30 -13.80
N CYS A 46 -12.33 -1.18 -13.04
CA CYS A 46 -12.93 -2.40 -13.55
C CYS A 46 -14.29 -2.12 -14.20
N LYS A 47 -14.65 -2.87 -15.22
CA LYS A 47 -15.98 -2.84 -15.86
C LYS A 47 -17.01 -3.68 -15.08
N CYS A 48 -16.97 -3.62 -13.75
CA CYS A 48 -17.83 -4.43 -12.90
C CYS A 48 -19.08 -3.66 -12.49
N ASP A 49 -20.24 -4.31 -12.55
CA ASP A 49 -21.53 -3.72 -12.16
C ASP A 49 -21.81 -3.85 -10.64
N LYS A 50 -21.03 -4.69 -9.92
CA LYS A 50 -21.25 -4.96 -8.49
C LYS A 50 -20.58 -3.96 -7.55
N CYS A 51 -19.51 -3.33 -7.97
CA CYS A 51 -18.73 -2.39 -7.16
C CYS A 51 -18.37 -1.15 -7.98
N SER A 52 -17.76 -0.14 -7.34
CA SER A 52 -17.26 1.05 -8.06
C SER A 52 -16.21 0.73 -9.11
N GLY A 53 -15.58 -0.42 -8.99
CA GLY A 53 -14.50 -0.87 -9.86
C GLY A 53 -13.19 -0.12 -9.68
N LYS A 54 -13.10 0.90 -8.83
CA LYS A 54 -11.87 1.66 -8.58
C LYS A 54 -10.87 0.82 -7.80
N ALA A 55 -9.76 0.50 -8.42
CA ALA A 55 -8.74 -0.37 -7.86
C ALA A 55 -7.33 0.09 -8.19
N VAL A 56 -6.36 -0.54 -7.56
CA VAL A 56 -4.96 -0.50 -7.96
C VAL A 56 -4.56 -1.89 -8.43
N VAL A 57 -4.19 -2.00 -9.69
CA VAL A 57 -3.64 -3.22 -10.28
C VAL A 57 -2.13 -3.21 -10.16
N TRP A 58 -1.57 -4.29 -9.64
CA TRP A 58 -0.12 -4.47 -9.46
C TRP A 58 0.39 -5.32 -10.61
N MET A 59 1.11 -4.68 -11.53
CA MET A 59 1.56 -5.29 -12.77
C MET A 59 3.03 -5.69 -12.71
N LYS A 60 3.33 -6.85 -13.27
CA LYS A 60 4.68 -7.31 -13.56
C LYS A 60 4.80 -7.54 -15.07
N GLY A 61 5.39 -6.56 -15.78
CA GLY A 61 5.24 -6.52 -17.24
C GLY A 61 3.78 -6.32 -17.62
N ASP A 62 3.24 -7.23 -18.40
CA ASP A 62 1.85 -7.22 -18.87
C ASP A 62 0.92 -8.10 -18.02
N GLU A 63 1.44 -8.72 -16.96
CA GLU A 63 0.68 -9.61 -16.08
C GLU A 63 0.18 -8.85 -14.85
N ILE A 64 -1.11 -9.01 -14.50
CA ILE A 64 -1.68 -8.54 -13.25
C ILE A 64 -1.44 -9.58 -12.17
N VAL A 65 -0.55 -9.28 -11.24
CA VAL A 65 -0.21 -10.17 -10.12
C VAL A 65 -1.19 -10.04 -8.97
N ARG A 66 -1.62 -8.82 -8.69
CA ARG A 66 -2.47 -8.50 -7.53
C ARG A 66 -3.39 -7.33 -7.85
N VAL A 67 -4.58 -7.36 -7.26
CA VAL A 67 -5.52 -6.24 -7.28
C VAL A 67 -5.83 -5.84 -5.84
N THR A 68 -5.79 -4.55 -5.55
CA THR A 68 -6.11 -3.98 -4.24
C THR A 68 -7.11 -2.86 -4.38
N ALA A 69 -7.87 -2.57 -3.34
CA ALA A 69 -8.71 -1.38 -3.33
C ALA A 69 -7.86 -0.10 -3.45
N ARG A 70 -8.41 0.94 -4.04
CA ARG A 70 -7.75 2.25 -4.12
C ARG A 70 -7.72 2.87 -2.72
N LYS A 71 -6.59 3.44 -2.37
CA LYS A 71 -6.41 4.16 -1.11
C LYS A 71 -6.21 5.63 -1.40
N ASP A 72 -6.76 6.45 -0.52
CA ASP A 72 -6.60 7.90 -0.54
C ASP A 72 -5.16 8.32 -0.13
N GLN A 73 -4.94 9.62 -0.05
CA GLN A 73 -3.67 10.21 0.38
C GLN A 73 -3.29 9.85 1.82
N TRP A 74 -4.26 9.50 2.66
CA TRP A 74 -4.05 9.12 4.06
C TRP A 74 -3.81 7.62 4.25
N GLY A 75 -3.94 6.83 3.16
CA GLY A 75 -3.80 5.39 3.17
C GLY A 75 -5.07 4.63 3.53
N GLU A 76 -6.20 5.33 3.65
CA GLU A 76 -7.50 4.72 3.88
C GLU A 76 -8.12 4.24 2.56
N VAL A 77 -8.94 3.20 2.63
CA VAL A 77 -9.61 2.64 1.46
C VAL A 77 -10.72 3.59 1.03
N GLU A 78 -10.63 4.14 -0.18
CA GLU A 78 -11.65 5.03 -0.74
C GLU A 78 -12.98 4.30 -0.95
N GLU A 79 -12.93 3.17 -1.63
CA GLU A 79 -14.10 2.36 -1.97
C GLU A 79 -13.74 0.87 -1.94
N PHE A 80 -14.66 0.04 -1.49
CA PHE A 80 -14.50 -1.40 -1.49
C PHE A 80 -14.71 -1.99 -2.87
N ILE A 81 -13.86 -2.92 -3.25
CA ILE A 81 -13.98 -3.70 -4.48
C ILE A 81 -14.54 -5.08 -4.17
N CYS A 82 -15.31 -5.65 -5.09
CA CYS A 82 -15.83 -7.00 -4.91
C CYS A 82 -14.74 -8.05 -5.08
N ASP A 83 -14.96 -9.22 -4.49
CA ASP A 83 -14.01 -10.33 -4.50
C ASP A 83 -13.74 -10.85 -5.90
N THR A 84 -14.74 -10.82 -6.80
CA THR A 84 -14.58 -11.13 -8.22
C THR A 84 -13.54 -10.22 -8.89
N CYS A 85 -13.61 -8.90 -8.65
CA CYS A 85 -12.61 -7.96 -9.18
C CYS A 85 -11.23 -8.20 -8.57
N ARG A 86 -11.17 -8.59 -7.31
CA ARG A 86 -9.91 -8.81 -6.58
C ARG A 86 -9.20 -10.07 -7.00
N PHE A 87 -9.91 -11.18 -7.12
CA PHE A 87 -9.31 -12.50 -7.25
C PHE A 87 -9.39 -13.07 -8.67
N ASP A 88 -10.48 -12.82 -9.39
CA ASP A 88 -10.76 -13.49 -10.64
C ASP A 88 -10.35 -12.67 -11.87
N ARG A 89 -10.47 -11.34 -11.81
CA ARG A 89 -10.14 -10.46 -12.92
C ARG A 89 -8.65 -10.13 -12.97
N LYS A 90 -7.90 -10.95 -13.67
CA LYS A 90 -6.45 -10.80 -13.84
C LYS A 90 -6.03 -10.46 -15.26
N GLU A 91 -6.99 -10.31 -16.18
CA GLU A 91 -6.70 -9.94 -17.57
C GLU A 91 -6.73 -8.41 -17.74
N LEU A 92 -5.82 -7.88 -18.56
CA LEU A 92 -5.76 -6.44 -18.86
C LEU A 92 -7.04 -5.94 -19.54
N SER A 93 -7.72 -6.80 -20.28
CA SER A 93 -8.98 -6.48 -20.96
C SER A 93 -10.13 -6.11 -20.01
N ASP A 94 -10.07 -6.58 -18.76
CA ASP A 94 -11.07 -6.32 -17.74
C ASP A 94 -10.93 -4.93 -17.11
N TRP A 95 -9.81 -4.27 -17.35
CA TRP A 95 -9.44 -3.04 -16.68
C TRP A 95 -9.22 -1.88 -17.65
N ASN A 96 -9.73 -0.72 -17.27
CA ASN A 96 -9.32 0.56 -17.87
C ASN A 96 -8.16 1.10 -17.02
N ILE A 97 -6.94 1.04 -17.56
CA ILE A 97 -5.74 1.55 -16.87
C ILE A 97 -5.72 3.08 -16.98
N GLU A 98 -5.74 3.76 -15.86
CA GLU A 98 -5.74 5.24 -15.78
C GLU A 98 -4.32 5.81 -15.76
N GLY A 99 -3.37 5.06 -15.19
CA GLY A 99 -1.97 5.48 -15.09
C GLY A 99 -1.27 4.99 -13.83
N PRO A 100 0.01 5.30 -13.68
CA PRO A 100 0.77 4.92 -12.49
C PRO A 100 0.16 5.57 -11.25
N ARG A 101 0.08 4.80 -10.16
CA ARG A 101 -0.32 5.34 -8.87
C ARG A 101 0.75 6.31 -8.40
N HIS A 102 0.43 7.60 -8.38
CA HIS A 102 1.27 8.60 -7.77
C HIS A 102 1.05 8.57 -6.26
N ILE A 103 2.06 8.15 -5.54
CA ILE A 103 2.11 8.38 -4.09
C ILE A 103 2.89 9.67 -3.93
N ASP A 104 2.18 10.76 -3.67
CA ASP A 104 2.83 11.99 -3.26
C ASP A 104 3.39 11.77 -1.84
N ARG A 105 4.70 11.55 -1.77
CA ARG A 105 5.39 11.37 -0.49
C ARG A 105 5.27 12.59 0.41
N HIS A 106 5.08 13.76 -0.18
CA HIS A 106 4.92 15.01 0.58
C HIS A 106 3.55 15.10 1.25
N SER A 107 2.53 14.41 0.76
CA SER A 107 1.22 14.36 1.42
C SER A 107 1.21 13.42 2.63
N VAL A 108 2.04 12.37 2.61
CA VAL A 108 2.12 11.38 3.70
C VAL A 108 3.03 11.84 4.84
N ILE A 109 4.03 12.64 4.50
CA ILE A 109 4.98 13.17 5.46
C ILE A 109 4.75 14.67 5.49
N SER A 110 4.23 15.18 6.61
CA SER A 110 4.03 16.61 6.78
C SER A 110 5.31 17.33 6.42
N LEU A 111 5.25 18.32 5.52
CA LEU A 111 6.39 19.14 5.10
C LEU A 111 7.16 19.67 6.31
N ASN A 112 6.46 20.03 7.38
CA ASN A 112 7.04 20.50 8.63
C ASN A 112 7.92 19.45 9.36
N HIS A 113 7.84 18.19 8.98
CA HIS A 113 8.66 17.15 9.61
C HIS A 113 10.12 17.19 9.11
N TYR A 114 10.34 17.66 7.89
CA TYR A 114 11.67 17.80 7.28
C TYR A 114 12.20 19.23 7.28
N GLU A 115 11.32 20.22 7.47
CA GLU A 115 11.68 21.63 7.59
C GLU A 115 11.99 22.05 9.03
N LYS A 116 12.31 21.11 9.91
CA LYS A 116 12.89 21.51 11.19
C LYS A 116 14.17 22.28 10.89
N PRO A 117 14.28 23.52 11.40
CA PRO A 117 15.50 24.30 11.27
C PRO A 117 16.68 23.41 11.69
N LYS A 118 17.77 23.46 10.95
CA LYS A 118 18.98 22.66 11.27
C LYS A 118 19.44 22.82 12.72
N ASP A 119 19.07 23.93 13.33
CA ASP A 119 19.37 24.28 14.73
C ASP A 119 18.54 23.48 15.75
N GLU A 120 17.39 22.89 15.33
CA GLU A 120 16.60 21.98 16.19
C GLU A 120 16.96 20.50 16.01
N LEU A 121 17.76 20.15 15.02
CA LEU A 121 18.50 18.90 15.01
C LEU A 121 19.62 18.99 16.03
N ARG A 122 19.26 19.16 17.30
CA ARG A 122 20.14 18.79 18.38
C ARG A 122 20.41 17.30 18.16
N VAL A 123 21.59 17.04 17.62
CA VAL A 123 22.27 15.78 17.86
C VAL A 123 22.03 15.53 19.34
N LEU A 124 21.24 14.51 19.66
CA LEU A 124 21.05 14.08 21.03
C LEU A 124 22.42 14.18 21.65
N ASP A 125 22.56 14.98 22.72
CA ASP A 125 23.80 15.19 23.44
C ASP A 125 24.29 13.81 23.89
N ASN A 126 24.91 13.11 22.96
CA ASN A 126 25.56 11.85 23.24
C ASN A 126 26.89 12.19 23.87
N PRO A 127 27.07 11.98 25.15
CA PRO A 127 28.32 12.34 25.84
C PRO A 127 29.53 11.68 25.16
N MET A 128 29.36 10.51 24.52
CA MET A 128 30.43 9.87 23.76
C MET A 128 30.82 10.60 22.46
N ALA A 129 29.93 11.39 21.86
CA ALA A 129 30.25 12.16 20.66
C ALA A 129 31.13 13.36 20.97
N LYS A 130 31.07 13.91 22.21
CA LYS A 130 31.93 14.99 22.66
C LYS A 130 33.37 14.54 22.92
N GLU A 131 33.56 13.30 23.40
CA GLU A 131 34.89 12.74 23.64
C GLU A 131 35.67 12.44 22.36
N ILE A 132 35.00 12.22 21.25
CA ILE A 132 35.64 11.95 19.95
C ILE A 132 36.14 13.26 19.32
N SER A 133 35.34 14.34 19.39
CA SER A 133 35.73 15.63 18.81
C SER A 133 36.91 16.29 19.53
N GLU A 134 37.09 16.03 20.83
CA GLU A 134 38.21 16.58 21.62
C GLU A 134 39.54 15.80 21.41
N LYS A 135 39.48 14.62 20.82
CA LYS A 135 40.68 13.82 20.51
C LYS A 135 41.27 14.11 19.12
N ASP A 136 40.47 14.67 18.21
CA ASP A 136 40.93 15.01 16.86
C ASP A 136 41.53 16.42 16.77
N GLU A 137 41.45 17.23 17.85
CA GLU A 137 42.09 18.57 17.95
C GLU A 137 43.43 18.60 18.70
N LYS A 138 44.01 17.47 19.05
CA LYS A 138 45.34 17.33 19.66
C LYS A 138 46.27 16.52 18.77
#